data_c6ee3d833aa82fb48dd2aab2fd30ee17
#
_entry.id   c6ee3d833aa82fb48dd2aab2fd30ee17
#
_cell.length_a   1.000
_cell.length_b   1.000
_cell.length_c   1.000
_cell.angle_alpha   90.00
_cell.angle_beta   90.00
_cell.angle_gamma   90.00
#
_symmetry.space_group_name_H-M   'P 1'
#
loop_
_entity.id
_entity.type
_entity.pdbx_description
1 polymer ?
#
loop_
_entity_poly.entity_id
_entity_poly.type
_entity_poly.pdbx_seq_one_letter_code
_entity_poly.pdbx_strand_id
1 'polypeptide(L)'
;NYAYIGGRSEELDAYILKTYDMEGNHLLTFGEKGKYGDDWLAYVSQIMEIPEGFFGIDANMRDLYIWGPDASVLGSVEAPDLFGAGYAWIAGAAKQDDGSILVALTQDRDDDSATELLLYRLSGF
;
A
#
# COMPACT_ATOMS: atom_id res chain seq x y z
N ASN A 1 8.94 -3.73 16.07
CA ASN A 1 8.44 -2.35 15.91
C ASN A 1 9.35 -1.55 15.00
N TYR A 2 8.75 -0.75 14.14
CA TYR A 2 9.47 0.10 13.22
C TYR A 2 8.65 1.37 12.95
N ALA A 3 9.35 2.42 12.52
CA ALA A 3 8.72 3.64 12.00
C ALA A 3 8.98 3.72 10.49
N TYR A 4 8.10 4.41 9.78
CA TYR A 4 8.30 4.64 8.36
C TYR A 4 8.02 6.10 8.01
N ILE A 5 8.77 6.59 7.03
CA ILE A 5 8.67 7.96 6.53
C ILE A 5 8.64 7.90 5.01
N GLY A 6 7.60 8.46 4.41
CA GLY A 6 7.47 8.59 2.98
C GLY A 6 7.71 10.02 2.54
N GLY A 7 8.28 10.19 1.36
CA GLY A 7 8.51 11.50 0.79
C GLY A 7 9.17 11.43 -0.58
N ARG A 8 9.31 12.58 -1.21
CA ARG A 8 9.94 12.68 -2.52
C ARG A 8 11.45 12.66 -2.41
N SER A 9 12.10 11.82 -3.20
CA SER A 9 13.55 11.86 -3.43
C SER A 9 13.82 12.72 -4.68
N GLU A 10 14.56 13.80 -4.51
CA GLU A 10 14.96 14.64 -5.65
C GLU A 10 15.91 13.90 -6.58
N GLU A 11 16.82 13.10 -6.03
CA GLU A 11 17.78 12.30 -6.80
C GLU A 11 17.07 11.31 -7.73
N LEU A 12 16.05 10.62 -7.23
CA LEU A 12 15.31 9.62 -8.01
C LEU A 12 14.12 10.19 -8.78
N ASP A 13 13.77 11.47 -8.53
CA ASP A 13 12.58 12.11 -9.06
C ASP A 13 11.31 11.29 -8.81
N ALA A 14 11.22 10.68 -7.63
CA ALA A 14 10.12 9.80 -7.28
C ALA A 14 9.91 9.76 -5.78
N TYR A 15 8.72 9.32 -5.38
CA TYR A 15 8.40 9.04 -4.00
C TYR A 15 9.16 7.80 -3.54
N ILE A 16 9.73 7.88 -2.33
CA ILE A 16 10.33 6.73 -1.66
C ILE A 16 9.75 6.59 -0.26
N LEU A 17 9.78 5.38 0.26
CA LEU A 17 9.42 5.10 1.65
C LEU A 17 10.61 4.46 2.34
N LYS A 18 10.96 4.97 3.51
CA LYS A 18 12.04 4.42 4.32
C LYS A 18 11.51 3.94 5.66
N THR A 19 12.02 2.79 6.11
CA THR A 19 11.72 2.27 7.44
C THR A 19 12.93 2.40 8.35
N TYR A 20 12.65 2.57 9.64
CA TYR A 20 13.65 2.77 10.69
C TYR A 20 13.30 1.92 11.90
N ASP A 21 14.30 1.44 12.63
CA ASP A 21 14.06 0.84 13.94
C ASP A 21 13.75 1.93 14.99
N MET A 22 13.47 1.51 16.20
CA MET A 22 13.10 2.43 17.27
C MET A 22 14.27 3.26 17.81
N GLU A 23 15.50 2.93 17.45
CA GLU A 23 16.70 3.73 17.73
C GLU A 23 17.03 4.72 16.62
N GLY A 24 16.26 4.73 15.52
CA GLY A 24 16.46 5.64 14.42
C GLY A 24 17.41 5.12 13.33
N ASN A 25 17.79 3.86 13.37
CA ASN A 25 18.63 3.27 12.34
C ASN A 25 17.79 2.92 11.10
N HIS A 26 18.29 3.29 9.91
CA HIS A 26 17.65 2.98 8.65
C HIS A 26 17.66 1.46 8.40
N LEU A 27 16.49 0.91 8.05
CA LEU A 27 16.32 -0.52 7.77
C LEU A 27 16.18 -0.78 6.27
N LEU A 28 15.13 -0.25 5.64
CA LEU A 28 14.79 -0.55 4.26
C LEU A 28 14.39 0.72 3.50
N THR A 29 14.58 0.69 2.18
CA THR A 29 14.04 1.70 1.26
C THR A 29 13.17 1.00 0.22
N PHE A 30 11.92 1.48 0.09
CA PHE A 30 10.97 1.04 -0.93
C PHE A 30 10.91 2.10 -2.03
N GLY A 31 10.83 1.67 -3.29
CA GLY A 31 10.75 2.59 -4.43
C GLY A 31 12.10 3.12 -4.87
N GLU A 32 13.20 2.51 -4.48
CA GLU A 32 14.55 3.02 -4.76
C GLU A 32 14.94 2.98 -6.23
N LYS A 33 14.23 2.22 -7.07
CA LYS A 33 14.46 2.22 -8.51
C LYS A 33 13.94 3.46 -9.19
N GLY A 34 13.16 4.27 -8.47
CA GLY A 34 12.71 5.57 -8.93
C GLY A 34 11.59 5.50 -9.95
N LYS A 35 11.39 6.63 -10.59
CA LYS A 35 10.31 6.81 -11.56
C LYS A 35 10.44 5.83 -12.72
N TYR A 36 9.33 5.17 -13.06
CA TYR A 36 9.22 4.13 -14.08
C TYR A 36 9.91 2.80 -13.75
N GLY A 37 10.48 2.63 -12.56
CA GLY A 37 10.90 1.33 -12.06
C GLY A 37 9.70 0.46 -11.74
N ASP A 38 9.92 -0.85 -11.60
CA ASP A 38 8.85 -1.80 -11.21
C ASP A 38 8.36 -1.59 -9.78
N ASP A 39 9.10 -0.83 -8.99
CA ASP A 39 8.75 -0.44 -7.63
C ASP A 39 8.36 1.04 -7.53
N TRP A 40 8.01 1.70 -8.65
CA TRP A 40 7.64 3.11 -8.66
C TRP A 40 6.41 3.36 -7.80
N LEU A 41 6.59 4.27 -6.83
CA LEU A 41 5.56 4.66 -5.88
C LEU A 41 5.18 6.12 -6.08
N ALA A 42 3.92 6.45 -5.79
CA ALA A 42 3.44 7.83 -5.80
C ALA A 42 3.08 8.32 -4.39
N TYR A 43 2.38 7.51 -3.61
CA TYR A 43 2.07 7.83 -2.21
C TYR A 43 1.61 6.58 -1.47
N VAL A 44 2.44 6.09 -0.56
CA VAL A 44 2.09 4.92 0.26
C VAL A 44 1.32 5.39 1.49
N SER A 45 0.02 5.11 1.51
CA SER A 45 -0.85 5.49 2.62
C SER A 45 -0.86 4.49 3.76
N GLN A 46 -0.54 3.23 3.47
CA GLN A 46 -0.53 2.13 4.42
C GLN A 46 0.61 1.18 4.10
N ILE A 47 1.31 0.73 5.14
CA ILE A 47 2.28 -0.36 5.04
C ILE A 47 2.19 -1.18 6.34
N MET A 48 2.26 -2.50 6.22
CA MET A 48 2.21 -3.41 7.36
C MET A 48 3.01 -4.68 7.10
N GLU A 49 3.56 -5.24 8.16
CA GLU A 49 4.29 -6.51 8.06
C GLU A 49 3.33 -7.67 7.85
N ILE A 50 3.73 -8.58 6.96
CA ILE A 50 3.07 -9.87 6.71
C ILE A 50 4.15 -10.96 6.74
N PRO A 51 3.78 -12.25 6.80
CA PRO A 51 4.79 -13.31 6.82
C PRO A 51 5.79 -13.29 5.65
N GLU A 52 5.34 -12.88 4.46
CA GLU A 52 6.19 -12.79 3.25
C GLU A 52 7.08 -11.56 3.23
N GLY A 53 6.82 -10.56 4.05
CA GLY A 53 7.53 -9.29 4.08
C GLY A 53 6.62 -8.14 4.45
N PHE A 54 6.09 -7.42 3.45
CA PHE A 54 5.25 -6.24 3.69
C PHE A 54 4.09 -6.19 2.70
N PHE A 55 2.95 -5.71 3.19
CA PHE A 55 1.82 -5.33 2.36
C PHE A 55 1.68 -3.81 2.41
N GLY A 56 1.36 -3.19 1.28
CA GLY A 56 1.14 -1.75 1.25
C GLY A 56 0.14 -1.32 0.20
N ILE A 57 -0.33 -0.11 0.38
CA ILE A 57 -1.29 0.54 -0.51
C ILE A 57 -0.67 1.84 -1.01
N ASP A 58 -0.53 1.96 -2.32
CA ASP A 58 -0.22 3.24 -2.96
C ASP A 58 -1.54 3.89 -3.36
N ALA A 59 -1.96 4.89 -2.59
CA ALA A 59 -3.26 5.52 -2.76
C ALA A 59 -3.37 6.32 -4.07
N ASN A 60 -2.27 6.91 -4.54
CA ASN A 60 -2.29 7.71 -5.76
C ASN A 60 -2.23 6.86 -7.03
N MET A 61 -1.43 5.80 -7.02
CA MET A 61 -1.37 4.86 -8.15
C MET A 61 -2.54 3.88 -8.13
N ARG A 62 -3.25 3.79 -6.99
CA ARG A 62 -4.36 2.86 -6.77
C ARG A 62 -3.93 1.40 -6.90
N ASP A 63 -2.73 1.12 -6.38
CA ASP A 63 -2.12 -0.21 -6.42
C ASP A 63 -1.93 -0.77 -5.02
N LEU A 64 -2.06 -2.09 -4.91
CA LEU A 64 -1.69 -2.83 -3.73
C LEU A 64 -0.42 -3.60 -4.02
N TYR A 65 0.52 -3.57 -3.09
CA TYR A 65 1.83 -4.20 -3.25
C TYR A 65 2.08 -5.26 -2.19
N ILE A 66 2.79 -6.29 -2.59
CA ILE A 66 3.46 -7.21 -1.67
C ILE A 66 4.96 -7.09 -1.94
N TRP A 67 5.69 -6.72 -0.90
CA TRP A 67 7.15 -6.64 -0.94
C TRP A 67 7.74 -7.75 -0.10
N GLY A 68 8.91 -8.24 -0.52
CA GLY A 68 9.71 -9.16 0.26
C GLY A 68 10.36 -8.49 1.46
N PRO A 69 11.06 -9.28 2.31
CA PRO A 69 11.75 -8.75 3.49
C PRO A 69 12.87 -7.76 3.16
N ASP A 70 13.33 -7.75 1.91
CA ASP A 70 14.37 -6.84 1.40
C ASP A 70 13.79 -5.63 0.64
N ALA A 71 12.48 -5.41 0.72
CA ALA A 71 11.75 -4.35 0.01
C ALA A 71 11.67 -4.55 -1.51
N SER A 72 12.02 -5.72 -2.04
CA SER A 72 11.80 -6.04 -3.45
C SER A 72 10.31 -6.32 -3.71
N VAL A 73 9.82 -5.96 -4.89
CA VAL A 73 8.42 -6.20 -5.27
C VAL A 73 8.24 -7.69 -5.56
N LEU A 74 7.38 -8.36 -4.79
CA LEU A 74 6.96 -9.74 -5.05
C LEU A 74 5.73 -9.78 -5.94
N GLY A 75 4.86 -8.78 -5.85
CA GLY A 75 3.68 -8.68 -6.68
C GLY A 75 2.92 -7.40 -6.43
N SER A 76 2.07 -7.04 -7.38
CA SER A 76 1.17 -5.92 -7.26
C SER A 76 -0.13 -6.20 -8.01
N VAL A 77 -1.20 -5.53 -7.60
CA VAL A 77 -2.48 -5.60 -8.28
C VAL A 77 -3.11 -4.21 -8.26
N GLU A 78 -3.69 -3.83 -9.38
CA GLU A 78 -4.46 -2.59 -9.42
C GLU A 78 -5.76 -2.78 -8.63
N ALA A 79 -6.07 -1.81 -7.77
CA ALA A 79 -7.25 -1.90 -6.92
C ALA A 79 -8.56 -2.07 -7.71
N PRO A 80 -8.76 -1.41 -8.87
CA PRO A 80 -9.96 -1.66 -9.69
C PRO A 80 -10.10 -3.11 -10.14
N ASP A 81 -8.99 -3.81 -10.39
CA ASP A 81 -9.04 -5.23 -10.80
C ASP A 81 -9.44 -6.13 -9.64
N LEU A 82 -9.06 -5.76 -8.41
CA LEU A 82 -9.35 -6.56 -7.23
C LEU A 82 -10.75 -6.27 -6.68
N PHE A 83 -11.15 -5.02 -6.62
CA PHE A 83 -12.39 -4.57 -5.95
C PHE A 83 -13.50 -4.18 -6.92
N GLY A 84 -13.21 -4.12 -8.22
CA GLY A 84 -14.13 -3.62 -9.23
C GLY A 84 -13.93 -2.15 -9.52
N ALA A 85 -14.31 -1.74 -10.71
CA ALA A 85 -14.05 -0.39 -11.22
C ALA A 85 -14.90 0.70 -10.57
N GLY A 86 -15.95 0.32 -9.82
CA GLY A 86 -16.89 1.28 -9.24
C GLY A 86 -16.47 1.90 -7.91
N TYR A 87 -15.35 1.44 -7.29
CA TYR A 87 -14.96 2.03 -6.02
C TYR A 87 -14.39 3.45 -6.21
N ALA A 88 -14.62 4.31 -5.23
CA ALA A 88 -14.16 5.69 -5.27
C ALA A 88 -12.80 5.87 -4.59
N TRP A 89 -12.60 5.23 -3.43
CA TRP A 89 -11.42 5.49 -2.61
C TRP A 89 -11.14 4.34 -1.64
N ILE A 90 -9.86 4.09 -1.38
CA ILE A 90 -9.44 3.19 -0.29
C ILE A 90 -9.32 4.03 0.97
N ALA A 91 -10.20 3.77 1.94
CA ALA A 91 -10.24 4.55 3.18
C ALA A 91 -9.19 4.09 4.20
N GLY A 92 -8.82 2.82 4.17
CA GLY A 92 -7.80 2.28 5.07
C GLY A 92 -7.70 0.77 5.02
N ALA A 93 -6.74 0.24 5.77
CA ALA A 93 -6.54 -1.20 5.90
C ALA A 93 -6.03 -1.53 7.29
N ALA A 94 -6.35 -2.73 7.76
CA ALA A 94 -5.91 -3.20 9.07
C ALA A 94 -5.62 -4.71 9.03
N LYS A 95 -4.49 -5.08 9.60
CA LYS A 95 -4.12 -6.49 9.76
C LYS A 95 -4.93 -7.12 10.88
N GLN A 96 -5.43 -8.32 10.64
CA GLN A 96 -6.19 -9.10 11.61
C GLN A 96 -5.30 -10.14 12.29
N ASP A 97 -5.77 -10.67 13.43
CA ASP A 97 -5.02 -11.67 14.21
C ASP A 97 -4.77 -12.96 13.43
N ASP A 98 -5.65 -13.30 12.48
CA ASP A 98 -5.50 -14.49 11.64
C ASP A 98 -4.57 -14.27 10.43
N GLY A 99 -3.96 -13.09 10.32
CA GLY A 99 -3.06 -12.74 9.22
C GLY A 99 -3.76 -12.18 7.99
N SER A 100 -5.09 -12.17 7.96
CA SER A 100 -5.82 -11.51 6.88
C SER A 100 -5.75 -9.99 7.02
N ILE A 101 -6.08 -9.28 5.95
CA ILE A 101 -6.10 -7.83 5.92
C ILE A 101 -7.51 -7.38 5.56
N LEU A 102 -8.11 -6.55 6.43
CA LEU A 102 -9.35 -5.87 6.10
C LEU A 102 -9.04 -4.58 5.37
N VAL A 103 -9.73 -4.34 4.26
CA VAL A 103 -9.61 -3.11 3.47
C VAL A 103 -10.98 -2.44 3.44
N ALA A 104 -11.01 -1.17 3.82
CA ALA A 104 -12.21 -0.36 3.78
C ALA A 104 -12.19 0.50 2.51
N LEU A 105 -13.24 0.40 1.72
CA LEU A 105 -13.43 1.17 0.50
C LEU A 105 -14.63 2.08 0.62
N THR A 106 -14.60 3.20 -0.07
CA THR A 106 -15.80 3.98 -0.35
C THR A 106 -16.17 3.80 -1.83
N GLN A 107 -17.47 3.75 -2.08
CA GLN A 107 -18.01 3.62 -3.43
C GLN A 107 -19.20 4.57 -3.57
N ASP A 108 -19.19 5.40 -4.62
CA ASP A 108 -20.28 6.29 -4.90
C ASP A 108 -21.43 5.49 -5.53
N ARG A 109 -22.66 5.80 -5.12
CA ARG A 109 -23.83 5.21 -5.74
C ARG A 109 -24.11 5.84 -7.10
N ASP A 110 -24.66 5.05 -8.02
CA ASP A 110 -25.01 5.51 -9.36
C ASP A 110 -26.01 6.66 -9.36
N ASP A 111 -26.84 6.75 -8.33
CA ASP A 111 -27.86 7.79 -8.19
C ASP A 111 -27.36 9.04 -7.43
N ASP A 112 -26.07 9.11 -7.11
CA ASP A 112 -25.45 10.19 -6.33
C ASP A 112 -26.10 10.45 -4.97
N SER A 113 -26.93 9.53 -4.48
CA SER A 113 -27.68 9.74 -3.24
C SER A 113 -26.85 9.54 -1.97
N ALA A 114 -25.78 8.72 -2.04
CA ALA A 114 -24.94 8.41 -0.90
C ALA A 114 -23.67 7.70 -1.33
N THR A 115 -22.64 7.78 -0.48
CA THR A 115 -21.43 6.97 -0.59
C THR A 115 -21.59 5.72 0.29
N GLU A 116 -21.28 4.56 -0.26
CA GLU A 116 -21.27 3.30 0.48
C GLU A 116 -19.88 3.03 1.05
N LEU A 117 -19.83 2.48 2.26
CA LEU A 117 -18.62 1.93 2.85
C LEU A 117 -18.65 0.41 2.68
N LEU A 118 -17.63 -0.13 2.05
CA LEU A 118 -17.48 -1.56 1.81
C LEU A 118 -16.25 -2.08 2.53
N LEU A 119 -16.36 -3.28 3.10
CA LEU A 119 -15.25 -3.96 3.75
C LEU A 119 -14.92 -5.24 3.00
N TYR A 120 -13.65 -5.41 2.66
CA TYR A 120 -13.13 -6.61 2.03
C TYR A 120 -12.09 -7.26 2.92
N ARG A 121 -12.05 -8.57 2.92
CA ARG A 121 -11.00 -9.33 3.60
C ARG A 121 -10.09 -9.96 2.56
N LEU A 122 -8.81 -9.62 2.63
CA LEU A 122 -7.78 -10.22 1.80
C LEU A 122 -7.04 -11.28 2.60
N SER A 123 -6.84 -12.44 2.00
CA SER A 123 -6.13 -13.56 2.61
C SER A 123 -5.30 -14.29 1.57
N GLY A 124 -4.49 -15.26 2.01
CA GLY A 124 -3.64 -16.02 1.10
C GLY A 124 -2.23 -15.48 0.95
N PHE A 125 -1.83 -14.66 1.90
CA PHE A 125 -0.48 -14.12 1.94
C PHE A 125 0.49 -15.11 2.57
#